data_14757647adacf1081d89410b22b8a20f
#
_entry.id   14757647adacf1081d89410b22b8a20f
#
_cell.length_a   1.000
_cell.length_b   1.000
_cell.length_c   1.000
_cell.angle_alpha   90.00
_cell.angle_beta   90.00
_cell.angle_gamma   90.00
#
_symmetry.space_group_name_H-M   'P 1'
#
loop_
_entity.id
_entity.type
_entity.pdbx_description
1 polymer ?
#
loop_
_entity_poly.entity_id
_entity_poly.type
_entity_poly.pdbx_seq_one_letter_code
_entity_poly.pdbx_strand_id
1 'polypeptide(L)'
;MSNQDSWEDFCEQSELLPGEFLVREAGGAFVAVYNIDGLLYGVEDVCTHDGGELAGGPIEGFSIECLRHGAKFDLRTGAALCAPAHAPVPIWAVRVTQGKVQVRPR
;
A
#
# COMPACT_ATOMS: atom_id res chain seq x y z
N MET A 1 17.60 -14.60 -14.87
CA MET A 1 16.22 -14.21 -15.06
C MET A 1 15.79 -13.27 -13.96
N SER A 2 15.16 -12.18 -14.32
CA SER A 2 14.69 -11.19 -13.35
C SER A 2 13.40 -11.66 -12.69
N ASN A 3 13.30 -11.45 -11.37
CA ASN A 3 12.06 -11.72 -10.63
C ASN A 3 11.14 -10.50 -10.56
N GLN A 4 11.48 -9.42 -11.26
CA GLN A 4 10.72 -8.18 -11.21
C GLN A 4 9.30 -8.32 -11.73
N ASP A 5 9.10 -9.26 -12.67
CA ASP A 5 7.79 -9.51 -13.25
C ASP A 5 7.01 -10.58 -12.52
N SER A 6 7.61 -11.18 -11.49
CA SER A 6 6.97 -12.25 -10.75
C SER A 6 6.03 -11.68 -9.70
N TRP A 7 4.81 -12.22 -9.67
CA TRP A 7 3.85 -11.87 -8.64
C TRP A 7 4.14 -12.67 -7.39
N GLU A 8 3.99 -12.03 -6.24
CA GLU A 8 4.23 -12.65 -4.94
C GLU A 8 2.89 -12.78 -4.21
N ASP A 9 2.65 -13.94 -3.60
CA ASP A 9 1.43 -14.13 -2.80
C ASP A 9 1.47 -13.20 -1.59
N PHE A 10 0.36 -12.52 -1.33
CA PHE A 10 0.24 -11.58 -0.24
C PHE A 10 -0.69 -12.11 0.85
N CYS A 11 -1.91 -12.48 0.48
CA CYS A 11 -2.89 -13.05 1.41
C CYS A 11 -4.01 -13.72 0.62
N GLU A 12 -4.89 -14.42 1.34
CA GLU A 12 -6.13 -14.90 0.75
C GLU A 12 -7.07 -13.71 0.55
N GLN A 13 -7.84 -13.74 -0.53
CA GLN A 13 -8.79 -12.67 -0.81
C GLN A 13 -9.79 -12.51 0.34
N SER A 14 -10.19 -13.62 0.98
CA SER A 14 -11.14 -13.60 2.08
C SER A 14 -10.62 -12.92 3.34
N GLU A 15 -9.29 -12.70 3.42
CA GLU A 15 -8.68 -12.03 4.56
C GLU A 15 -8.70 -10.51 4.44
N LEU A 16 -9.11 -9.98 3.29
CA LEU A 16 -8.99 -8.54 3.01
C LEU A 16 -10.32 -8.02 2.47
N LEU A 17 -11.24 -7.76 3.39
CA LEU A 17 -12.59 -7.29 3.05
C LEU A 17 -12.62 -5.77 2.85
N PRO A 18 -13.68 -5.24 2.19
CA PRO A 18 -13.78 -3.79 2.01
C PRO A 18 -13.64 -3.02 3.32
N GLY A 19 -12.83 -1.97 3.30
CA GLY A 19 -12.54 -1.17 4.49
C GLY A 19 -11.37 -1.67 5.31
N GLU A 20 -10.77 -2.80 4.94
CA GLU A 20 -9.66 -3.39 5.68
C GLU A 20 -8.34 -3.18 4.97
N PHE A 21 -7.25 -3.35 5.71
CA PHE A 21 -5.92 -3.40 5.16
C PHE A 21 -5.10 -4.48 5.87
N LEU A 22 -4.05 -4.94 5.19
CA LEU A 22 -3.08 -5.87 5.77
C LEU A 22 -1.68 -5.40 5.39
N VAL A 23 -0.71 -5.70 6.25
CA VAL A 23 0.70 -5.43 6.00
C VAL A 23 1.44 -6.76 6.01
N ARG A 24 2.22 -7.00 4.96
CA ARG A 24 3.04 -8.21 4.83
C ARG A 24 4.39 -7.85 4.23
N GLU A 25 5.39 -8.65 4.52
CA GLU A 25 6.69 -8.51 3.87
C GLU A 25 6.60 -9.11 2.46
N ALA A 26 7.11 -8.37 1.48
CA ALA A 26 7.16 -8.82 0.10
C ALA A 26 8.36 -8.14 -0.58
N GLY A 27 9.15 -8.92 -1.33
CA GLY A 27 10.28 -8.37 -2.07
C GLY A 27 11.27 -7.59 -1.24
N GLY A 28 11.43 -7.94 0.04
CA GLY A 28 12.35 -7.23 0.92
C GLY A 28 11.79 -5.94 1.53
N ALA A 29 10.51 -5.66 1.33
CA ALA A 29 9.86 -4.47 1.87
C ALA A 29 8.60 -4.87 2.62
N PHE A 30 8.12 -3.99 3.50
CA PHE A 30 6.80 -4.16 4.08
C PHE A 30 5.80 -3.44 3.20
N VAL A 31 4.79 -4.17 2.75
CA VAL A 31 3.78 -3.66 1.81
C VAL A 31 2.43 -3.68 2.50
N ALA A 32 1.69 -2.58 2.38
CA ALA A 32 0.32 -2.48 2.86
C ALA A 32 -0.61 -2.56 1.66
N VAL A 33 -1.64 -3.41 1.75
CA VAL A 33 -2.68 -3.47 0.73
C VAL A 33 -3.99 -3.07 1.38
N TYR A 34 -4.65 -2.10 0.77
CA TYR A 34 -5.92 -1.56 1.23
C TYR A 34 -7.03 -1.97 0.29
N ASN A 35 -8.16 -2.39 0.86
CA ASN A 35 -9.38 -2.66 0.09
C ASN A 35 -10.32 -1.46 0.29
N ILE A 36 -10.47 -0.65 -0.76
CA ILE A 36 -11.36 0.51 -0.76
C ILE A 36 -12.50 0.20 -1.70
N ASP A 37 -13.66 -0.13 -1.13
CA ASP A 37 -14.88 -0.46 -1.88
C ASP A 37 -14.68 -1.57 -2.90
N GLY A 38 -13.84 -2.55 -2.60
CA GLY A 38 -13.57 -3.68 -3.49
C GLY A 38 -12.40 -3.50 -4.40
N LEU A 39 -11.79 -2.31 -4.44
CA LEU A 39 -10.57 -2.04 -5.21
C LEU A 39 -9.36 -2.12 -4.31
N LEU A 40 -8.32 -2.81 -4.75
CA LEU A 40 -7.13 -3.06 -3.95
C LEU A 40 -5.98 -2.16 -4.39
N TYR A 41 -5.35 -1.52 -3.40
CA TYR A 41 -4.23 -0.62 -3.63
C TYR A 41 -3.06 -1.03 -2.74
N GLY A 42 -1.88 -1.16 -3.33
CA GLY A 42 -0.67 -1.54 -2.59
C GLY A 42 0.32 -0.39 -2.54
N VAL A 43 0.85 -0.17 -1.35
CA VAL A 43 1.90 0.84 -1.14
C VAL A 43 2.93 0.26 -0.17
N GLU A 44 4.16 0.73 -0.29
CA GLU A 44 5.15 0.41 0.73
C GLU A 44 4.74 1.06 2.04
N ASP A 45 4.88 0.32 3.14
CA ASP A 45 4.50 0.80 4.47
C ASP A 45 5.57 1.75 5.02
N VAL A 46 5.69 2.91 4.38
CA VAL A 46 6.69 3.90 4.75
C VAL A 46 6.15 5.31 4.55
N CYS A 47 6.29 6.15 5.56
CA CYS A 47 6.08 7.58 5.42
C CYS A 47 7.38 8.18 4.91
N THR A 48 7.38 8.73 3.70
CA THR A 48 8.60 9.25 3.09
C THR A 48 9.15 10.49 3.81
N HIS A 49 8.35 11.08 4.70
CA HIS A 49 8.81 12.19 5.51
C HIS A 49 9.83 11.76 6.57
N ASP A 50 9.52 10.67 7.30
CA ASP A 50 10.36 10.27 8.44
C ASP A 50 10.79 8.81 8.42
N GLY A 51 10.36 8.03 7.41
CA GLY A 51 10.73 6.62 7.30
C GLY A 51 9.95 5.68 8.20
N GLY A 52 9.02 6.20 8.99
CA GLY A 52 8.21 5.37 9.88
C GLY A 52 7.06 4.70 9.13
N GLU A 53 6.27 3.91 9.87
CA GLU A 53 5.14 3.19 9.31
C GLU A 53 4.04 4.15 8.86
N LEU A 54 3.43 3.86 7.72
CA LEU A 54 2.32 4.63 7.16
C LEU A 54 0.97 3.96 7.43
N ALA A 55 0.94 2.63 7.40
CA ALA A 55 -0.30 1.87 7.55
C ALA A 55 -0.94 2.09 8.90
N GLY A 56 -2.27 2.08 8.91
CA GLY A 56 -3.05 2.31 10.13
C GLY A 56 -3.50 3.74 10.31
N GLY A 57 -2.97 4.66 9.51
CA GLY A 57 -3.43 6.04 9.54
C GLY A 57 -4.83 6.18 8.93
N PRO A 58 -5.51 7.29 9.21
CA PRO A 58 -6.86 7.51 8.69
C PRO A 58 -6.88 7.54 7.16
N ILE A 59 -7.96 6.98 6.61
CA ILE A 59 -8.22 6.99 5.18
C ILE A 59 -9.39 7.94 4.91
N GLU A 60 -9.21 8.82 3.94
CA GLU A 60 -10.28 9.67 3.45
C GLU A 60 -10.29 9.58 1.93
N GLY A 61 -11.33 8.95 1.38
CA GLY A 61 -11.35 8.64 -0.05
C GLY A 61 -10.21 7.72 -0.41
N PHE A 62 -9.25 8.20 -1.19
CA PHE A 62 -8.07 7.44 -1.59
C PHE A 62 -6.79 7.95 -0.93
N SER A 63 -6.89 8.85 0.05
CA SER A 63 -5.72 9.37 0.73
C SER A 63 -5.53 8.72 2.08
N ILE A 64 -4.26 8.49 2.43
CA ILE A 64 -3.88 7.97 3.73
C ILE A 64 -3.05 9.04 4.44
N GLU A 65 -3.32 9.23 5.73
CA GLU A 65 -2.61 10.22 6.54
C GLU A 65 -1.63 9.53 7.47
N CYS A 66 -0.40 10.06 7.51
CA CYS A 66 0.59 9.64 8.50
C CYS A 66 0.21 10.26 9.86
N LEU A 67 -0.04 9.42 10.85
CA LEU A 67 -0.52 9.87 12.14
C LEU A 67 0.47 10.77 12.88
N ARG A 68 1.76 10.66 12.57
CA ARG A 68 2.78 11.40 13.33
C ARG A 68 2.83 12.88 13.00
N HIS A 69 2.69 13.24 11.73
CA HIS A 69 2.90 14.63 11.29
C HIS A 69 1.86 15.13 10.28
N GLY A 70 0.85 14.31 9.98
CA GLY A 70 -0.22 14.72 9.07
C GLY A 70 0.13 14.69 7.59
N ALA A 71 1.26 14.10 7.20
CA ALA A 71 1.57 13.91 5.79
C ALA A 71 0.52 13.01 5.14
N LYS A 72 0.10 13.35 3.92
CA LYS A 72 -0.92 12.59 3.20
C LYS A 72 -0.40 12.11 1.85
N PHE A 73 -0.83 10.91 1.48
CA PHE A 73 -0.43 10.27 0.22
C PHE A 73 -1.66 9.72 -0.49
N ASP A 74 -1.63 9.76 -1.81
CA ASP A 74 -2.68 9.16 -2.64
C ASP A 74 -2.36 7.68 -2.84
N LEU A 75 -3.26 6.80 -2.40
CA LEU A 75 -3.04 5.35 -2.50
C LEU A 75 -3.02 4.85 -3.96
N ARG A 76 -3.60 5.61 -4.88
CA ARG A 76 -3.65 5.21 -6.29
C ARG A 76 -2.33 5.48 -7.02
N THR A 77 -1.64 6.54 -6.64
CA THR A 77 -0.46 7.02 -7.38
C THR A 77 0.79 7.07 -6.53
N GLY A 78 0.64 7.09 -5.20
CA GLY A 78 1.74 7.31 -4.27
C GLY A 78 2.09 8.76 -4.07
N ALA A 79 1.42 9.68 -4.75
CA ALA A 79 1.79 11.10 -4.69
C ALA A 79 1.68 11.65 -3.27
N ALA A 80 2.68 12.45 -2.86
CA ALA A 80 2.61 13.21 -1.63
C ALA A 80 1.63 14.37 -1.85
N LEU A 81 0.58 14.42 -1.03
CA LEU A 81 -0.51 15.38 -1.22
C LEU A 81 -0.33 16.66 -0.41
N CYS A 82 0.46 16.60 0.65
CA CYS A 82 0.69 17.79 1.47
C CYS A 82 1.95 17.65 2.30
N ALA A 83 2.49 18.80 2.71
CA ALA A 83 3.61 18.81 3.64
C ALA A 83 3.20 18.07 4.94
N PRO A 84 4.17 17.51 5.68
CA PRO A 84 5.61 17.62 5.47
C PRO A 84 6.22 16.64 4.47
N ALA A 85 5.43 15.79 3.83
CA ALA A 85 5.94 14.86 2.82
C ALA A 85 6.10 15.56 1.48
N HIS A 86 7.23 15.32 0.82
CA HIS A 86 7.53 15.88 -0.49
C HIS A 86 7.78 14.79 -1.53
N ALA A 87 8.24 13.61 -1.10
CA ALA A 87 8.53 12.50 -1.99
C ALA A 87 7.33 11.54 -2.03
N PRO A 88 7.03 10.95 -3.19
CA PRO A 88 5.95 9.96 -3.27
C PRO A 88 6.32 8.69 -2.52
N VAL A 89 5.30 7.96 -2.07
CA VAL A 89 5.49 6.63 -1.50
C VAL A 89 5.52 5.62 -2.64
N PRO A 90 6.41 4.62 -2.61
CA PRO A 90 6.43 3.59 -3.65
C PRO A 90 5.11 2.81 -3.65
N ILE A 91 4.52 2.64 -4.83
CA ILE A 91 3.29 1.88 -4.98
C ILE A 91 3.60 0.50 -5.55
N TRP A 92 2.71 -0.44 -5.22
CA TRP A 92 2.82 -1.82 -5.64
C TRP A 92 1.58 -2.20 -6.44
N ALA A 93 1.78 -2.96 -7.52
CA ALA A 93 0.67 -3.51 -8.28
C ALA A 93 0.01 -4.61 -7.47
N VAL A 94 -1.30 -4.70 -7.53
CA VAL A 94 -2.08 -5.70 -6.81
C VAL A 94 -3.02 -6.37 -7.80
N ARG A 95 -3.14 -7.70 -7.70
CA ARG A 95 -4.14 -8.44 -8.46
C ARG A 95 -4.73 -9.54 -7.60
N VAL A 96 -5.90 -10.03 -8.02
CA VAL A 96 -6.51 -11.21 -7.43
C VAL A 96 -6.56 -12.30 -8.49
N THR A 97 -6.08 -13.47 -8.14
CA THR A 97 -6.13 -14.63 -9.02
C THR A 97 -6.36 -15.88 -8.18
N GLN A 98 -7.36 -16.69 -8.58
CA GLN A 98 -7.69 -17.94 -7.91
C GLN A 98 -7.89 -17.77 -6.39
N GLY A 99 -8.54 -16.68 -6.00
CA GLY A 99 -8.83 -16.40 -4.59
C GLY A 99 -7.66 -15.87 -3.79
N LYS A 100 -6.54 -15.55 -4.43
CA LYS A 100 -5.35 -15.03 -3.75
C LYS A 100 -5.06 -13.60 -4.18
N VAL A 101 -4.67 -12.77 -3.22
CA VAL A 101 -4.16 -11.44 -3.48
C VAL A 101 -2.67 -11.55 -3.71
N GLN A 102 -2.20 -10.99 -4.82
CA GLN A 102 -0.79 -11.01 -5.18
C GLN A 102 -0.29 -9.60 -5.44
N VAL A 103 0.98 -9.36 -5.18
CA VAL A 103 1.59 -8.04 -5.32
C VAL A 103 2.91 -8.14 -6.09
N ARG A 104 3.30 -7.01 -6.69
CA ARG A 104 4.64 -6.83 -7.23
C ARG A 104 4.95 -5.34 -7.28
N PRO A 105 6.24 -4.96 -7.27
CA PRO A 105 6.61 -3.54 -7.39
C PRO A 105 6.13 -2.95 -8.71
N ARG A 106 5.81 -1.68 -8.69
CA ARG A 106 5.41 -0.95 -9.89
C ARG A 106 6.51 -0.05 -10.39
#